data_3db60f0e1fdd5db5e4eaa36314ccf711
#
_entry.id   3db60f0e1fdd5db5e4eaa36314ccf711
#
_cell.length_a   1.000
_cell.length_b   1.000
_cell.length_c   1.000
_cell.angle_alpha   90.00
_cell.angle_beta   90.00
_cell.angle_gamma   90.00
#
_symmetry.space_group_name_H-M   'P 1'
#
loop_
_entity.id
_entity.type
_entity.pdbx_description
1 polymer ?
#
loop_
_entity_poly.entity_id
_entity_poly.type
_entity_poly.pdbx_seq_one_letter_code
_entity_poly.pdbx_strand_id
1 'polypeptide(L)'
;MQDPDYQLFRPTVRDELMTLPRVEGGIDPARADAMLERFGLASVADRHPASLSGGQKQRVACALAALSGARALLFDEPTSGLDLDNMRRLARTMRELAGEGRAVVVATHDPELLSEACDRIMTLG
;
A
#
# COMPACT_ATOMS: atom_id res chain seq x y z
N MET A 1 24.87 19.79 1.94
CA MET A 1 23.93 20.90 2.11
C MET A 1 22.80 20.74 1.10
N GLN A 2 21.56 20.78 1.56
CA GLN A 2 20.43 20.60 0.67
C GLN A 2 20.08 21.89 -0.05
N ASP A 3 19.82 21.76 -1.34
CA ASP A 3 19.35 22.86 -2.16
C ASP A 3 17.90 23.19 -1.73
N PRO A 4 17.56 24.48 -1.43
CA PRO A 4 16.19 24.87 -1.12
C PRO A 4 15.19 24.47 -2.21
N ASP A 5 15.56 24.56 -3.47
CA ASP A 5 14.69 24.16 -4.57
C ASP A 5 14.40 22.67 -4.56
N TYR A 6 15.37 21.87 -4.18
CA TYR A 6 15.20 20.43 -4.03
C TYR A 6 14.14 20.10 -2.97
N GLN A 7 14.13 20.84 -1.84
CA GLN A 7 13.15 20.61 -0.78
C GLN A 7 11.74 20.98 -1.21
N LEU A 8 11.58 22.02 -2.04
CA LEU A 8 10.27 22.43 -2.57
C LEU A 8 9.67 21.40 -3.51
N PHE A 9 10.51 20.64 -4.21
CA PHE A 9 10.07 19.66 -5.22
C PHE A 9 10.26 18.21 -4.77
N ARG A 10 10.40 17.98 -3.46
CA ARG A 10 10.52 16.61 -2.94
C ARG A 10 9.23 15.83 -3.20
N PRO A 11 9.33 14.59 -3.70
CA PRO A 11 8.13 13.79 -3.96
C PRO A 11 7.41 13.43 -2.66
N THR A 12 6.09 13.39 -2.75
CA THR A 12 5.25 12.89 -1.68
C THR A 12 4.81 11.47 -2.01
N VAL A 13 4.17 10.81 -1.05
CA VAL A 13 3.58 9.49 -1.27
C VAL A 13 2.56 9.57 -2.43
N ARG A 14 1.74 10.63 -2.45
CA ARG A 14 0.79 10.84 -3.55
C ARG A 14 1.50 10.95 -4.89
N ASP A 15 2.60 11.70 -4.96
CA ASP A 15 3.37 11.86 -6.19
C ASP A 15 3.91 10.51 -6.69
N GLU A 16 4.35 9.65 -5.78
CA GLU A 16 4.83 8.31 -6.12
C GLU A 16 3.75 7.50 -6.85
N LEU A 17 2.50 7.58 -6.37
CA LEU A 17 1.41 6.87 -7.01
C LEU A 17 1.05 7.49 -8.36
N MET A 18 1.09 8.82 -8.45
CA MET A 18 0.69 9.53 -9.66
C MET A 18 1.69 9.42 -10.82
N THR A 19 2.95 9.13 -10.51
CA THR A 19 4.03 9.10 -11.51
C THR A 19 4.45 7.70 -11.92
N LEU A 20 3.53 6.72 -11.83
CA LEU A 20 3.83 5.35 -12.25
C LEU A 20 4.19 5.30 -13.75
N PRO A 21 5.39 4.83 -14.07
CA PRO A 21 5.88 4.90 -15.47
C PRO A 21 5.18 3.95 -16.43
N ARG A 22 4.41 2.99 -15.93
CA ARG A 22 3.71 2.01 -16.77
C ARG A 22 2.28 2.41 -17.13
N VAL A 23 1.81 3.53 -16.60
CA VAL A 23 0.47 4.02 -16.89
C VAL A 23 0.61 5.24 -17.80
N GLU A 24 0.22 5.06 -19.04
CA GLU A 24 0.26 6.12 -20.03
C GLU A 24 -0.64 7.27 -19.58
N GLY A 25 -0.10 8.49 -19.55
CA GLY A 25 -0.82 9.65 -19.07
C GLY A 25 -0.86 9.83 -17.57
N GLY A 26 -0.22 8.93 -16.80
CA GLY A 26 -0.20 9.01 -15.34
C GLY A 26 -1.50 8.53 -14.70
N ILE A 27 -1.63 8.76 -13.41
CA ILE A 27 -2.79 8.39 -12.62
C ILE A 27 -3.51 9.66 -12.17
N ASP A 28 -4.82 9.69 -12.34
CA ASP A 28 -5.68 10.77 -11.88
C ASP A 28 -5.49 10.95 -10.36
N PRO A 29 -5.35 12.20 -9.86
CA PRO A 29 -5.25 12.46 -8.43
C PRO A 29 -6.37 11.82 -7.59
N ALA A 30 -7.60 11.82 -8.09
CA ALA A 30 -8.72 11.21 -7.39
C ALA A 30 -8.51 9.70 -7.21
N ARG A 31 -7.97 9.04 -8.23
CA ARG A 31 -7.68 7.61 -8.18
C ARG A 31 -6.53 7.31 -7.22
N ALA A 32 -5.51 8.15 -7.23
CA ALA A 32 -4.39 8.03 -6.28
C ALA A 32 -4.89 8.18 -4.85
N ASP A 33 -5.71 9.19 -4.56
CA ASP A 33 -6.25 9.42 -3.23
C ASP A 33 -7.13 8.26 -2.77
N ALA A 34 -7.98 7.73 -3.65
CA ALA A 34 -8.81 6.57 -3.34
C ALA A 34 -7.95 5.34 -2.98
N MET A 35 -6.86 5.13 -3.71
CA MET A 35 -5.95 4.03 -3.44
C MET A 35 -5.22 4.21 -2.11
N LEU A 36 -4.79 5.43 -1.82
CA LEU A 36 -4.16 5.75 -0.53
C LEU A 36 -5.10 5.45 0.63
N GLU A 37 -6.36 5.79 0.48
CA GLU A 37 -7.36 5.51 1.51
C GLU A 37 -7.56 4.00 1.72
N ARG A 38 -7.64 3.24 0.63
CA ARG A 38 -7.79 1.78 0.69
C ARG A 38 -6.64 1.10 1.43
N PHE A 39 -5.43 1.65 1.32
CA PHE A 39 -4.24 1.09 1.94
C PHE A 39 -3.87 1.74 3.28
N GLY A 40 -4.76 2.58 3.83
CA GLY A 40 -4.54 3.21 5.13
C GLY A 40 -3.42 4.25 5.11
N LEU A 41 -3.24 4.95 3.99
CA LEU A 41 -2.16 5.89 3.76
C LEU A 41 -2.61 7.34 3.60
N ALA A 42 -3.92 7.61 3.74
CA ALA A 42 -4.45 8.96 3.49
C ALA A 42 -3.78 10.02 4.36
N SER A 43 -3.50 9.70 5.63
CA SER A 43 -2.88 10.64 6.56
C SER A 43 -1.42 10.96 6.26
N VAL A 44 -0.77 10.16 5.43
CA VAL A 44 0.65 10.34 5.07
C VAL A 44 0.85 10.68 3.59
N ALA A 45 -0.24 10.99 2.90
CA ALA A 45 -0.23 11.24 1.45
C ALA A 45 0.74 12.34 1.04
N ASP A 46 0.92 13.36 1.88
CA ASP A 46 1.76 14.51 1.57
C ASP A 46 3.15 14.42 2.21
N ARG A 47 3.49 13.29 2.81
CA ARG A 47 4.80 13.08 3.42
C ARG A 47 5.77 12.50 2.41
N HIS A 48 7.07 12.74 2.65
CA HIS A 48 8.10 12.12 1.85
C HIS A 48 8.13 10.60 2.13
N PRO A 49 8.23 9.75 1.09
CA PRO A 49 8.21 8.30 1.29
C PRO A 49 9.27 7.79 2.27
N ALA A 50 10.44 8.43 2.33
CA ALA A 50 11.51 8.02 3.24
C ALA A 50 11.15 8.22 4.72
N SER A 51 10.16 9.06 5.03
CA SER A 51 9.74 9.33 6.41
C SER A 51 8.74 8.32 6.95
N LEU A 52 8.32 7.35 6.14
CA LEU A 52 7.29 6.40 6.52
C LEU A 52 7.84 5.29 7.41
N SER A 53 6.96 4.68 8.22
CA SER A 53 7.27 3.47 8.96
C SER A 53 7.44 2.28 7.99
N GLY A 54 7.96 1.16 8.50
CA GLY A 54 8.13 -0.05 7.69
C GLY A 54 6.80 -0.55 7.12
N GLY A 55 5.74 -0.59 7.95
CA GLY A 55 4.42 -1.01 7.51
C GLY A 55 3.83 -0.06 6.46
N GLN A 56 4.01 1.24 6.64
CA GLN A 56 3.55 2.22 5.68
C GLN A 56 4.28 2.09 4.34
N LYS A 57 5.60 1.90 4.37
CA LYS A 57 6.39 1.66 3.14
C LYS A 57 5.91 0.42 2.40
N GLN A 58 5.61 -0.64 3.14
CA GLN A 58 5.10 -1.88 2.56
C GLN A 58 3.75 -1.63 1.88
N ARG A 59 2.86 -0.89 2.52
CA ARG A 59 1.55 -0.58 1.95
C ARG A 59 1.66 0.31 0.70
N VAL A 60 2.61 1.26 0.68
CA VAL A 60 2.86 2.06 -0.53
C VAL A 60 3.31 1.15 -1.67
N ALA A 61 4.24 0.23 -1.42
CA ALA A 61 4.72 -0.71 -2.44
C ALA A 61 3.57 -1.56 -2.99
N CYS A 62 2.67 -2.01 -2.12
CA CYS A 62 1.50 -2.79 -2.54
C CYS A 62 0.49 -1.94 -3.33
N ALA A 63 0.29 -0.69 -2.93
CA ALA A 63 -0.57 0.23 -3.66
C ALA A 63 -0.03 0.47 -5.07
N LEU A 64 1.26 0.70 -5.20
CA LEU A 64 1.93 0.87 -6.50
C LEU A 64 1.76 -0.38 -7.37
N ALA A 65 1.99 -1.55 -6.79
CA ALA A 65 1.83 -2.82 -7.51
C ALA A 65 0.38 -3.02 -7.96
N ALA A 66 -0.59 -2.71 -7.10
CA ALA A 66 -2.00 -2.82 -7.44
C ALA A 66 -2.39 -1.88 -8.58
N LEU A 67 -1.91 -0.63 -8.54
CA LEU A 67 -2.17 0.35 -9.60
C LEU A 67 -1.52 -0.03 -10.92
N SER A 68 -0.37 -0.68 -10.88
CA SER A 68 0.35 -1.11 -12.08
C SER A 68 -0.25 -2.37 -12.72
N GLY A 69 -1.27 -2.97 -12.10
CA GLY A 69 -1.91 -4.16 -12.61
C GLY A 69 -1.16 -5.46 -12.32
N ALA A 70 -0.30 -5.47 -11.31
CA ALA A 70 0.44 -6.68 -10.94
C ALA A 70 -0.52 -7.82 -10.60
N ARG A 71 -0.22 -9.02 -11.11
CA ARG A 71 -1.06 -10.21 -10.88
C ARG A 71 -0.79 -10.87 -9.54
N ALA A 72 0.36 -10.59 -8.94
CA ALA A 72 0.73 -11.15 -7.64
C ALA A 72 1.19 -10.01 -6.75
N LEU A 73 0.71 -10.00 -5.52
CA LEU A 73 1.03 -8.99 -4.52
C LEU A 73 1.51 -9.70 -3.26
N LEU A 74 2.64 -9.25 -2.73
CA LEU A 74 3.19 -9.76 -1.47
C LEU A 74 3.12 -8.67 -0.42
N PHE A 75 2.39 -8.95 0.65
CA PHE A 75 2.33 -8.09 1.83
C PHE A 75 3.17 -8.71 2.94
N ASP A 76 4.16 -7.97 3.42
CA ASP A 76 5.05 -8.41 4.49
C ASP A 76 4.79 -7.54 5.73
N GLU A 77 4.17 -8.13 6.76
CA GLU A 77 3.76 -7.44 7.98
C GLU A 77 3.02 -6.12 7.71
N PRO A 78 1.98 -6.13 6.88
CA PRO A 78 1.39 -4.88 6.38
C PRO A 78 0.56 -4.13 7.43
N THR A 79 0.18 -4.76 8.53
CA THR A 79 -0.66 -4.14 9.56
C THR A 79 0.13 -3.44 10.66
N SER A 80 1.46 -3.45 10.58
CA SER A 80 2.30 -2.76 11.54
C SER A 80 1.90 -1.29 11.63
N GLY A 81 1.56 -0.84 12.85
CA GLY A 81 1.13 0.54 13.10
C GLY A 81 -0.32 0.85 12.76
N LEU A 82 -1.12 -0.13 12.31
CA LEU A 82 -2.54 0.08 12.05
C LEU A 82 -3.39 -0.29 13.27
N ASP A 83 -4.44 0.52 13.51
CA ASP A 83 -5.47 0.15 14.46
C ASP A 83 -6.38 -0.94 13.86
N LEU A 84 -7.33 -1.43 14.64
CA LEU A 84 -8.19 -2.54 14.23
C LEU A 84 -9.06 -2.18 13.00
N ASP A 85 -9.62 -0.97 12.99
CA ASP A 85 -10.48 -0.54 11.88
C ASP A 85 -9.69 -0.43 10.58
N ASN A 86 -8.50 0.12 10.63
CA ASN A 86 -7.64 0.22 9.46
C ASN A 86 -7.09 -1.14 9.02
N MET A 87 -6.82 -2.03 9.98
CA MET A 87 -6.43 -3.41 9.66
C MET A 87 -7.55 -4.13 8.91
N ARG A 88 -8.79 -3.98 9.36
CA ARG A 88 -9.95 -4.58 8.69
C ARG A 88 -10.19 -4.00 7.31
N ARG A 89 -9.97 -2.70 7.14
CA ARG A 89 -10.05 -2.05 5.83
C ARG A 89 -9.00 -2.62 4.88
N LEU A 90 -7.77 -2.80 5.35
CA LEU A 90 -6.70 -3.40 4.56
C LEU A 90 -7.04 -4.86 4.19
N ALA A 91 -7.54 -5.64 5.14
CA ALA A 91 -7.95 -7.01 4.89
C ALA A 91 -9.03 -7.07 3.80
N ARG A 92 -9.99 -6.17 3.84
CA ARG A 92 -11.03 -6.08 2.81
C ARG A 92 -10.44 -5.75 1.45
N THR A 93 -9.47 -4.82 1.41
CA THR A 93 -8.76 -4.47 0.17
C THR A 93 -8.04 -5.70 -0.41
N MET A 94 -7.38 -6.48 0.44
CA MET A 94 -6.72 -7.72 0.01
C MET A 94 -7.71 -8.71 -0.61
N ARG A 95 -8.88 -8.88 0.01
CA ARG A 95 -9.93 -9.76 -0.52
C ARG A 95 -10.47 -9.26 -1.85
N GLU A 96 -10.65 -7.96 -1.99
CA GLU A 96 -11.09 -7.36 -3.24
C GLU A 96 -10.06 -7.60 -4.36
N LEU A 97 -8.78 -7.42 -4.06
CA LEU A 97 -7.72 -7.67 -5.03
C LEU A 97 -7.67 -9.14 -5.45
N ALA A 98 -7.82 -10.04 -4.49
CA ALA A 98 -7.89 -11.48 -4.79
C ALA A 98 -9.11 -11.79 -5.64
N GLY A 99 -10.25 -11.14 -5.38
CA GLY A 99 -11.46 -11.27 -6.17
C GLY A 99 -11.33 -10.80 -7.61
N GLU A 100 -10.36 -9.93 -7.88
CA GLU A 100 -10.03 -9.47 -9.23
C GLU A 100 -9.14 -10.47 -9.99
N GLY A 101 -8.86 -11.62 -9.41
CA GLY A 101 -8.01 -12.63 -10.03
C GLY A 101 -6.53 -12.48 -9.72
N ARG A 102 -6.17 -11.66 -8.75
CA ARG A 102 -4.77 -11.47 -8.34
C ARG A 102 -4.41 -12.46 -7.23
N ALA A 103 -3.19 -12.94 -7.25
CA ALA A 103 -2.66 -13.75 -6.17
C ALA A 103 -2.19 -12.82 -5.04
N VAL A 104 -2.76 -12.95 -3.86
CA VAL A 104 -2.38 -12.13 -2.71
C VAL A 104 -1.75 -13.04 -1.65
N VAL A 105 -0.49 -12.76 -1.32
CA VAL A 105 0.26 -13.50 -0.31
C VAL A 105 0.59 -12.55 0.84
N VAL A 106 0.33 -12.99 2.06
CA VAL A 106 0.57 -12.19 3.26
C VAL A 106 1.49 -12.96 4.21
N ALA A 107 2.60 -12.34 4.57
CA ALA A 107 3.48 -12.86 5.62
C ALA A 107 3.24 -12.01 6.87
N THR A 108 2.70 -12.61 7.94
CA THR A 108 2.36 -11.87 9.14
C THR A 108 2.31 -12.76 10.37
N HIS A 109 2.52 -12.15 11.53
CA HIS A 109 2.26 -12.77 12.85
C HIS A 109 0.94 -12.31 13.45
N ASP A 110 0.17 -11.46 12.75
CA ASP A 110 -1.08 -10.92 13.24
C ASP A 110 -2.21 -11.93 13.01
N PRO A 111 -2.72 -12.59 14.07
CA PRO A 111 -3.77 -13.60 13.91
C PRO A 111 -5.10 -13.01 13.43
N GLU A 112 -5.37 -11.75 13.75
CA GLU A 112 -6.60 -11.11 13.28
C GLU A 112 -6.56 -10.86 11.79
N LEU A 113 -5.41 -10.44 11.26
CA LEU A 113 -5.24 -10.27 9.83
C LEU A 113 -5.41 -11.61 9.10
N LEU A 114 -4.79 -12.67 9.62
CA LEU A 114 -4.94 -14.00 9.05
C LEU A 114 -6.39 -14.44 9.01
N SER A 115 -7.13 -14.21 10.09
CA SER A 115 -8.55 -14.55 10.18
C SER A 115 -9.42 -13.76 9.22
N GLU A 116 -9.17 -12.46 9.11
CA GLU A 116 -10.00 -11.55 8.32
C GLU A 116 -9.72 -11.65 6.81
N ALA A 117 -8.46 -11.88 6.42
CA ALA A 117 -8.03 -11.73 5.04
C ALA A 117 -7.74 -13.04 4.32
N CYS A 118 -7.38 -14.11 5.03
CA CYS A 118 -6.74 -15.25 4.39
C CYS A 118 -7.66 -16.45 4.29
N ASP A 119 -7.66 -17.10 3.11
CA ASP A 119 -8.39 -18.36 2.86
C ASP A 119 -7.54 -19.57 3.23
N ARG A 120 -6.22 -19.45 3.10
CA ARG A 120 -5.29 -20.52 3.43
C ARG A 120 -4.15 -19.97 4.29
N ILE A 121 -3.77 -20.73 5.30
CA ILE A 121 -2.69 -20.36 6.21
C ILE A 121 -1.62 -21.43 6.15
N MET A 122 -0.36 -20.99 5.95
CA MET A 122 0.80 -21.86 6.00
C MET A 122 1.72 -21.37 7.12
N THR A 123 2.16 -22.29 7.96
CA THR A 123 3.12 -21.97 9.00
C THR A 123 4.49 -22.45 8.57
N LEU A 124 5.45 -21.53 8.53
CA LEU A 124 6.83 -21.80 8.18
C LEU A 124 7.67 -21.87 9.46
N GLY A 125 8.35 -22.96 9.66
CA GLY A 125 9.23 -23.08 10.81
C GLY A 125 9.09 -24.31 11.60
#